data_74c213fd0cd72c36d5b6ba54f443fe01
#
_entry.id   74c213fd0cd72c36d5b6ba54f443fe01
#
_cell.length_a   1.000
_cell.length_b   1.000
_cell.length_c   1.000
_cell.angle_alpha   90.00
_cell.angle_beta   90.00
_cell.angle_gamma   90.00
#
_symmetry.space_group_name_H-M   'P 1'
#
loop_
_entity.id
_entity.type
_entity.pdbx_description
1 polymer ?
#
loop_
_entity_poly.entity_id
_entity_poly.type
_entity_poly.pdbx_seq_one_letter_code
_entity_poly.pdbx_strand_id
1 'polypeptide(L)'
;MTTDQPVAETAYGPVRGVDDGRAAVWKGVRYAAPPLGELRFRAPQPPQPWTEPVDATAYGTVCPQPLVPNFPMNLGAEQGEDCLTLNVWAPPGTQPGAGKPVMVWVHGGAYVLGSGSQPYYNGRRLAAGGDVIVVTLNYRLGVLGFLNVPGGDTNVGMRDVLAALRWVRDNIAAFGGDPERVTVFGESAGAGILTSLLAVP
;
A
#
# COMPACT_ATOMS: atom_id res chain seq x y z
N MET A 1 23.62 3.69 16.63
CA MET A 1 23.47 3.92 15.19
C MET A 1 22.46 5.02 15.03
N THR A 2 22.82 6.14 14.43
CA THR A 2 21.88 7.20 14.08
C THR A 2 20.96 6.66 12.97
N THR A 3 19.67 6.58 13.23
CA THR A 3 18.68 6.31 12.20
C THR A 3 18.56 7.54 11.32
N ASP A 4 18.85 7.41 10.05
CA ASP A 4 18.57 8.45 9.07
C ASP A 4 17.05 8.52 8.83
N GLN A 5 16.53 9.71 8.54
CA GLN A 5 15.11 9.93 8.26
C GLN A 5 14.94 10.41 6.81
N PRO A 6 14.98 9.49 5.85
CA PRO A 6 14.85 9.85 4.45
C PRO A 6 13.46 10.43 4.17
N VAL A 7 13.41 11.54 3.42
CA VAL A 7 12.18 12.16 2.95
C VAL A 7 12.01 11.86 1.46
N ALA A 8 10.85 11.34 1.09
CA ALA A 8 10.47 11.12 -0.31
C ALA A 8 9.41 12.16 -0.72
N GLU A 9 9.68 12.88 -1.82
CA GLU A 9 8.79 13.90 -2.37
C GLU A 9 7.75 13.23 -3.29
N THR A 10 6.53 13.05 -2.79
CA THR A 10 5.42 12.50 -3.60
C THR A 10 4.66 13.62 -4.31
N ALA A 11 3.86 13.26 -5.31
CA ALA A 11 2.97 14.20 -6.00
C ALA A 11 1.94 14.88 -5.07
N TYR A 12 1.75 14.35 -3.85
CA TYR A 12 0.81 14.90 -2.87
C TYR A 12 1.50 15.63 -1.73
N GLY A 13 2.78 15.41 -1.52
CA GLY A 13 3.58 16.05 -0.49
C GLY A 13 4.67 15.11 0.05
N PRO A 14 5.59 15.64 0.86
CA PRO A 14 6.71 14.89 1.39
C PRO A 14 6.28 13.89 2.47
N VAL A 15 6.95 12.71 2.46
CA VAL A 15 6.76 11.67 3.49
C VAL A 15 8.11 11.29 4.10
N ARG A 16 8.17 11.24 5.42
CA ARG A 16 9.39 10.94 6.18
C ARG A 16 9.39 9.49 6.63
N GLY A 17 10.40 8.74 6.21
CA GLY A 17 10.63 7.35 6.59
C GLY A 17 11.72 7.17 7.63
N VAL A 18 12.21 5.95 7.72
CA VAL A 18 13.36 5.55 8.56
C VAL A 18 14.31 4.71 7.74
N ASP A 19 15.61 5.01 7.78
CA ASP A 19 16.67 4.10 7.34
C ASP A 19 17.48 3.66 8.57
N ASP A 20 17.51 2.35 8.82
CA ASP A 20 18.26 1.75 9.93
C ASP A 20 19.54 1.05 9.48
N GLY A 21 20.01 1.36 8.26
CA GLY A 21 21.18 0.76 7.64
C GLY A 21 20.94 -0.64 7.06
N ARG A 22 19.71 -1.17 7.19
CA ARG A 22 19.29 -2.44 6.58
C ARG A 22 18.27 -2.23 5.47
N ALA A 23 17.43 -1.22 5.58
CA ALA A 23 16.52 -0.76 4.57
C ALA A 23 16.02 0.63 4.91
N ALA A 24 15.77 1.45 3.90
CA ALA A 24 14.94 2.63 4.03
C ALA A 24 13.47 2.21 3.92
N VAL A 25 12.63 2.68 4.85
CA VAL A 25 11.25 2.19 5.01
C VAL A 25 10.29 3.35 5.22
N TRP A 26 9.23 3.38 4.44
CA TRP A 26 8.08 4.26 4.62
C TRP A 26 6.83 3.40 4.79
N LYS A 27 6.07 3.62 5.85
CA LYS A 27 4.87 2.86 6.20
C LYS A 27 3.68 3.77 6.33
N GLY A 28 2.49 3.25 6.00
CA GLY A 28 1.26 4.01 6.13
C GLY A 28 1.16 5.20 5.18
N VAL A 29 1.89 5.17 4.06
CA VAL A 29 1.84 6.23 3.04
C VAL A 29 0.48 6.20 2.36
N ARG A 30 -0.22 7.32 2.40
CA ARG A 30 -1.57 7.47 1.84
C ARG A 30 -1.53 7.51 0.32
N TYR A 31 -2.24 6.61 -0.33
CA TYR A 31 -2.39 6.61 -1.79
C TYR A 31 -3.76 7.11 -2.26
N ALA A 32 -4.74 7.19 -1.34
CA ALA A 32 -6.08 7.72 -1.61
C ALA A 32 -6.62 8.45 -0.38
N ALA A 33 -7.61 9.30 -0.57
CA ALA A 33 -8.34 9.96 0.51
C ALA A 33 -9.01 8.92 1.43
N PRO A 34 -9.19 9.21 2.73
CA PRO A 34 -9.93 8.34 3.64
C PRO A 34 -11.33 8.01 3.09
N PRO A 35 -11.70 6.74 2.94
CA PRO A 35 -13.00 6.34 2.39
C PRO A 35 -14.11 6.43 3.44
N LEU A 36 -14.28 7.60 4.04
CA LEU A 36 -15.20 7.88 5.15
C LEU A 36 -16.42 8.66 4.69
N GLY A 37 -17.50 8.58 5.45
CA GLY A 37 -18.69 9.37 5.21
C GLY A 37 -19.24 9.18 3.79
N GLU A 38 -19.29 10.25 3.01
CA GLU A 38 -19.78 10.22 1.63
C GLU A 38 -18.87 9.45 0.65
N LEU A 39 -17.60 9.24 1.00
CA LEU A 39 -16.65 8.45 0.22
C LEU A 39 -16.72 6.94 0.52
N ARG A 40 -17.47 6.54 1.56
CA ARG A 40 -17.72 5.11 1.81
C ARG A 40 -18.51 4.54 0.62
N PHE A 41 -18.13 3.37 0.13
CA PHE A 41 -18.69 2.75 -1.08
C PHE A 41 -18.49 3.55 -2.37
N ARG A 42 -17.60 4.53 -2.40
CA ARG A 42 -17.22 5.26 -3.61
C ARG A 42 -15.84 4.81 -4.11
N ALA A 43 -15.62 4.99 -5.40
CA ALA A 43 -14.28 4.83 -5.97
C ALA A 43 -13.26 5.68 -5.21
N PRO A 44 -12.02 5.18 -5.00
CA PRO A 44 -11.00 5.93 -4.28
C PRO A 44 -10.74 7.28 -4.95
N GLN A 45 -10.62 8.31 -4.14
CA GLN A 45 -10.28 9.67 -4.59
C GLN A 45 -8.84 9.97 -4.24
N PRO A 46 -8.14 10.85 -5.00
CA PRO A 46 -6.81 11.30 -4.67
C PRO A 46 -6.75 11.88 -3.25
N PRO A 47 -5.64 11.70 -2.52
CA PRO A 47 -5.46 12.37 -1.22
C PRO A 47 -5.38 13.89 -1.41
N GLN A 48 -5.78 14.64 -0.38
CA GLN A 48 -5.52 16.08 -0.35
C GLN A 48 -4.01 16.32 -0.25
N PRO A 49 -3.44 17.23 -1.06
CA PRO A 49 -2.02 17.56 -0.97
C PRO A 49 -1.65 18.18 0.37
N TRP A 50 -0.41 17.95 0.81
CA TRP A 50 0.18 18.54 2.00
C TRP A 50 1.57 19.10 1.71
N THR A 51 2.03 20.04 2.56
CA THR A 51 3.31 20.74 2.36
C THR A 51 4.38 20.34 3.36
N GLU A 52 3.99 19.97 4.58
CA GLU A 52 4.92 19.57 5.62
C GLU A 52 5.16 18.04 5.58
N PRO A 53 6.39 17.58 5.85
CA PRO A 53 6.66 16.14 5.86
C PRO A 53 5.77 15.37 6.85
N VAL A 54 4.99 14.44 6.33
CA VAL A 54 4.16 13.52 7.12
C VAL A 54 5.00 12.33 7.55
N ASP A 55 4.91 11.94 8.82
CA ASP A 55 5.62 10.78 9.33
C ASP A 55 5.03 9.48 8.77
N ALA A 56 5.88 8.72 8.08
CA ALA A 56 5.59 7.41 7.52
C ALA A 56 6.46 6.33 8.20
N THR A 57 6.52 6.35 9.53
CA THR A 57 7.37 5.45 10.33
C THR A 57 6.59 4.28 10.93
N ALA A 58 5.26 4.37 10.99
CA ALA A 58 4.36 3.33 11.48
C ALA A 58 3.36 2.90 10.41
N TYR A 59 2.88 1.65 10.49
CA TYR A 59 1.81 1.19 9.62
C TYR A 59 0.55 2.02 9.85
N GLY A 60 -0.16 2.33 8.78
CA GLY A 60 -1.52 2.86 8.84
C GLY A 60 -2.53 1.81 9.29
N THR A 61 -3.76 2.22 9.59
CA THR A 61 -4.85 1.31 9.93
C THR A 61 -5.10 0.33 8.77
N VAL A 62 -5.59 -0.85 9.11
CA VAL A 62 -5.98 -1.88 8.14
C VAL A 62 -7.51 -1.93 8.01
N CYS A 63 -8.00 -2.37 6.86
CA CYS A 63 -9.43 -2.40 6.60
C CYS A 63 -10.18 -3.20 7.68
N PRO A 64 -11.35 -2.74 8.15
CA PRO A 64 -12.21 -3.48 9.07
C PRO A 64 -12.54 -4.87 8.51
N GLN A 65 -12.39 -5.89 9.37
CA GLN A 65 -12.56 -7.28 8.99
C GLN A 65 -12.97 -8.12 10.20
N PRO A 66 -13.68 -9.24 10.01
CA PRO A 66 -14.14 -10.06 11.13
C PRO A 66 -12.97 -10.74 11.83
N LEU A 67 -13.10 -10.93 13.14
CA LEU A 67 -12.25 -11.84 13.88
C LEU A 67 -12.65 -13.29 13.53
N VAL A 68 -11.68 -14.10 13.10
CA VAL A 68 -11.92 -15.52 12.83
C VAL A 68 -11.68 -16.31 14.11
N PRO A 69 -12.70 -16.93 14.70
CA PRO A 69 -12.53 -17.74 15.90
C PRO A 69 -11.48 -18.85 15.66
N ASN A 70 -10.61 -19.09 16.63
CA ASN A 70 -9.54 -20.09 16.59
C ASN A 70 -8.46 -19.89 15.50
N PHE A 71 -8.49 -18.77 14.78
CA PHE A 71 -7.45 -18.41 13.80
C PHE A 71 -7.02 -16.96 14.01
N PRO A 72 -6.28 -16.65 15.07
CA PRO A 72 -5.82 -15.28 15.33
C PRO A 72 -4.84 -14.84 14.24
N MET A 73 -5.22 -13.84 13.47
CA MET A 73 -4.38 -13.26 12.45
C MET A 73 -3.72 -11.97 12.99
N ASN A 74 -2.39 -11.92 12.94
CA ASN A 74 -1.70 -10.66 13.23
C ASN A 74 -1.76 -9.76 12.00
N LEU A 75 -2.59 -8.74 12.05
CA LEU A 75 -2.81 -7.81 10.95
C LEU A 75 -1.71 -6.74 10.84
N GLY A 76 -0.85 -6.61 11.85
CA GLY A 76 0.27 -5.65 11.87
C GLY A 76 -0.11 -4.24 12.31
N ALA A 77 -1.39 -3.90 12.34
CA ALA A 77 -1.92 -2.60 12.78
C ALA A 77 -3.37 -2.71 13.26
N GLU A 78 -3.88 -1.64 13.84
CA GLU A 78 -5.29 -1.53 14.25
C GLU A 78 -6.23 -1.45 13.04
N GLN A 79 -7.48 -1.87 13.25
CA GLN A 79 -8.50 -1.80 12.21
C GLN A 79 -9.18 -0.43 12.18
N GLY A 80 -9.43 0.08 10.98
CA GLY A 80 -10.17 1.32 10.77
C GLY A 80 -10.49 1.53 9.30
N GLU A 81 -11.54 2.27 9.00
CA GLU A 81 -11.95 2.53 7.62
C GLU A 81 -10.96 3.43 6.85
N ASP A 82 -10.16 4.26 7.55
CA ASP A 82 -9.09 5.04 6.93
C ASP A 82 -7.85 4.17 6.63
N CYS A 83 -8.02 3.21 5.74
CA CYS A 83 -7.07 2.13 5.50
C CYS A 83 -6.35 2.20 4.13
N LEU A 84 -6.64 3.19 3.29
CA LEU A 84 -6.09 3.27 1.94
C LEU A 84 -4.65 3.79 1.95
N THR A 85 -3.77 2.95 2.50
CA THR A 85 -2.33 3.21 2.65
C THR A 85 -1.50 2.08 2.06
N LEU A 86 -0.25 2.39 1.75
CA LEU A 86 0.76 1.44 1.31
C LEU A 86 2.06 1.61 2.10
N ASN A 87 2.94 0.65 1.96
CA ASN A 87 4.25 0.65 2.60
C ASN A 87 5.32 0.44 1.53
N VAL A 88 6.47 1.10 1.67
CA VAL A 88 7.59 1.03 0.73
C VAL A 88 8.85 0.64 1.49
N TRP A 89 9.59 -0.32 0.96
CA TRP A 89 10.94 -0.70 1.40
C TRP A 89 11.91 -0.51 0.25
N ALA A 90 12.99 0.19 0.51
CA ALA A 90 14.10 0.35 -0.41
C ALA A 90 15.40 -0.24 0.18
N PRO A 91 16.36 -0.69 -0.63
CA PRO A 91 17.70 -0.97 -0.15
C PRO A 91 18.29 0.22 0.62
N PRO A 92 19.16 0.00 1.63
CA PRO A 92 19.71 1.11 2.40
C PRO A 92 20.48 2.08 1.51
N GLY A 93 20.35 3.37 1.80
CA GLY A 93 21.04 4.44 1.05
C GLY A 93 20.51 4.67 -0.37
N THR A 94 19.38 4.06 -0.75
CA THR A 94 18.75 4.30 -2.05
C THR A 94 18.36 5.77 -2.19
N GLN A 95 18.77 6.40 -3.29
CA GLN A 95 18.45 7.79 -3.59
C GLN A 95 17.25 7.88 -4.54
N PRO A 96 16.49 8.98 -4.51
CA PRO A 96 15.47 9.26 -5.52
C PRO A 96 16.03 9.11 -6.95
N GLY A 97 15.27 8.50 -7.85
CA GLY A 97 15.67 8.29 -9.24
C GLY A 97 16.73 7.20 -9.47
N ALA A 98 17.04 6.37 -8.47
CA ALA A 98 18.03 5.28 -8.62
C ALA A 98 17.63 4.21 -9.66
N GLY A 99 16.37 4.19 -10.11
CA GLY A 99 15.89 3.31 -11.19
C GLY A 99 15.84 1.82 -10.83
N LYS A 100 15.59 1.49 -9.56
CA LYS A 100 15.53 0.09 -9.11
C LYS A 100 14.22 -0.58 -9.55
N PRO A 101 14.24 -1.89 -9.85
CA PRO A 101 13.01 -2.65 -10.09
C PRO A 101 12.06 -2.55 -8.91
N VAL A 102 10.77 -2.57 -9.20
CA VAL A 102 9.70 -2.45 -8.19
C VAL A 102 8.87 -3.72 -8.13
N MET A 103 8.61 -4.21 -6.93
CA MET A 103 7.75 -5.34 -6.66
C MET A 103 6.56 -4.89 -5.82
N VAL A 104 5.34 -5.03 -6.33
CA VAL A 104 4.11 -4.63 -5.63
C VAL A 104 3.34 -5.86 -5.20
N TRP A 105 3.20 -6.06 -3.89
CA TRP A 105 2.46 -7.16 -3.28
C TRP A 105 1.01 -6.79 -3.02
N VAL A 106 0.09 -7.65 -3.49
CA VAL A 106 -1.34 -7.57 -3.17
C VAL A 106 -1.73 -8.81 -2.35
N HIS A 107 -2.12 -8.58 -1.09
CA HIS A 107 -2.42 -9.66 -0.15
C HIS A 107 -3.72 -10.41 -0.49
N GLY A 108 -3.80 -11.66 -0.06
CA GLY A 108 -4.99 -12.50 -0.14
C GLY A 108 -5.92 -12.35 1.08
N GLY A 109 -6.75 -13.35 1.32
CA GLY A 109 -7.70 -13.40 2.42
C GLY A 109 -9.15 -13.38 1.96
N ALA A 110 -9.45 -14.03 0.85
CA ALA A 110 -10.80 -14.24 0.32
C ALA A 110 -11.62 -12.94 0.13
N TYR A 111 -10.96 -11.81 -0.10
CA TYR A 111 -11.54 -10.46 -0.20
C TYR A 111 -12.16 -9.93 1.11
N VAL A 112 -12.05 -10.65 2.20
CA VAL A 112 -12.68 -10.30 3.50
C VAL A 112 -11.68 -10.15 4.65
N LEU A 113 -10.45 -10.64 4.49
CA LEU A 113 -9.40 -10.68 5.52
C LEU A 113 -8.06 -10.21 4.95
N GLY A 114 -7.11 -9.94 5.84
CA GLY A 114 -5.72 -9.65 5.50
C GLY A 114 -5.35 -8.18 5.55
N SER A 115 -4.07 -7.92 5.39
CA SER A 115 -3.52 -6.57 5.25
C SER A 115 -2.12 -6.61 4.64
N GLY A 116 -1.69 -5.50 4.05
CA GLY A 116 -0.30 -5.30 3.61
C GLY A 116 0.69 -5.07 4.75
N SER A 117 0.20 -4.99 5.99
CA SER A 117 1.01 -4.72 7.20
C SER A 117 1.36 -5.99 7.99
N GLN A 118 0.90 -7.16 7.54
CA GLN A 118 1.18 -8.42 8.22
C GLN A 118 2.69 -8.69 8.33
N PRO A 119 3.21 -9.18 9.46
CA PRO A 119 4.65 -9.31 9.70
C PRO A 119 5.41 -10.13 8.66
N TYR A 120 4.77 -11.15 8.07
CA TYR A 120 5.37 -12.00 7.05
C TYR A 120 5.42 -11.34 5.65
N TYR A 121 4.73 -10.21 5.45
CA TYR A 121 4.83 -9.40 4.23
C TYR A 121 5.86 -8.26 4.35
N ASN A 122 6.67 -8.26 5.40
CA ASN A 122 7.73 -7.27 5.57
C ASN A 122 8.76 -7.36 4.43
N GLY A 123 8.78 -6.35 3.58
CA GLY A 123 9.60 -6.30 2.36
C GLY A 123 11.10 -6.13 2.57
N ARG A 124 11.57 -5.89 3.80
CA ARG A 124 12.97 -5.56 4.13
C ARG A 124 13.98 -6.54 3.55
N ARG A 125 13.75 -7.86 3.74
CA ARG A 125 14.69 -8.87 3.26
C ARG A 125 14.76 -8.90 1.74
N LEU A 126 13.61 -8.75 1.10
CA LEU A 126 13.51 -8.78 -0.36
C LEU A 126 14.16 -7.53 -0.95
N ALA A 127 13.90 -6.36 -0.38
CA ALA A 127 14.51 -5.11 -0.81
C ALA A 127 16.04 -5.15 -0.68
N ALA A 128 16.55 -5.48 0.51
CA ALA A 128 18.00 -5.51 0.75
C ALA A 128 18.74 -6.59 -0.04
N GLY A 129 18.15 -7.80 -0.15
CA GLY A 129 18.81 -8.94 -0.80
C GLY A 129 18.64 -8.98 -2.31
N GLY A 130 17.54 -8.40 -2.84
CA GLY A 130 17.22 -8.40 -4.26
C GLY A 130 17.58 -7.10 -4.99
N ASP A 131 18.05 -6.09 -4.27
CA ASP A 131 18.29 -4.73 -4.80
C ASP A 131 17.05 -4.14 -5.52
N VAL A 132 15.88 -4.30 -4.91
CA VAL A 132 14.58 -3.91 -5.45
C VAL A 132 13.80 -3.04 -4.48
N ILE A 133 12.88 -2.23 -4.99
CA ILE A 133 11.86 -1.58 -4.17
C ILE A 133 10.71 -2.56 -3.96
N VAL A 134 10.25 -2.69 -2.72
CA VAL A 134 9.09 -3.53 -2.38
C VAL A 134 7.97 -2.64 -1.89
N VAL A 135 6.76 -2.85 -2.42
CA VAL A 135 5.55 -2.16 -1.99
C VAL A 135 4.53 -3.18 -1.52
N THR A 136 3.90 -2.95 -0.38
CA THR A 136 2.69 -3.66 0.05
C THR A 136 1.57 -2.64 0.25
N LEU A 137 0.33 -3.03 0.06
CA LEU A 137 -0.80 -2.10 0.14
C LEU A 137 -1.98 -2.73 0.89
N ASN A 138 -2.84 -1.87 1.44
CA ASN A 138 -4.17 -2.23 1.90
C ASN A 138 -5.20 -1.84 0.85
N TYR A 139 -6.31 -2.55 0.80
CA TYR A 139 -7.49 -2.24 0.00
C TYR A 139 -8.73 -2.57 0.81
N ARG A 140 -9.87 -1.97 0.49
CA ARG A 140 -11.12 -2.24 1.20
C ARG A 140 -11.57 -3.67 1.01
N LEU A 141 -12.05 -4.27 2.10
CA LEU A 141 -12.41 -5.67 2.21
C LEU A 141 -13.90 -5.86 2.50
N GLY A 142 -14.39 -7.08 2.31
CA GLY A 142 -15.73 -7.50 2.68
C GLY A 142 -16.81 -6.58 2.12
N VAL A 143 -17.75 -6.18 2.95
CA VAL A 143 -18.86 -5.30 2.55
C VAL A 143 -18.38 -3.92 2.11
N LEU A 144 -17.31 -3.38 2.73
CA LEU A 144 -16.78 -2.06 2.41
C LEU A 144 -16.12 -2.00 1.03
N GLY A 145 -15.57 -3.13 0.56
CA GLY A 145 -14.84 -3.21 -0.70
C GLY A 145 -15.63 -3.81 -1.87
N PHE A 146 -16.59 -4.70 -1.58
CA PHE A 146 -17.16 -5.56 -2.62
C PHE A 146 -18.69 -5.66 -2.62
N LEU A 147 -19.38 -5.02 -1.66
CA LEU A 147 -20.83 -4.96 -1.67
C LEU A 147 -21.31 -3.99 -2.76
N ASN A 148 -22.26 -4.43 -3.57
CA ASN A 148 -22.95 -3.55 -4.50
C ASN A 148 -24.14 -2.91 -3.77
N VAL A 149 -24.05 -1.60 -3.55
CA VAL A 149 -25.11 -0.81 -2.88
C VAL A 149 -25.74 0.17 -3.86
N PRO A 150 -27.05 0.41 -3.78
CA PRO A 150 -27.71 1.43 -4.61
C PRO A 150 -27.06 2.80 -4.41
N GLY A 151 -26.69 3.44 -5.51
CA GLY A 151 -26.01 4.74 -5.47
C GLY A 151 -24.54 4.71 -5.11
N GLY A 152 -23.95 3.55 -4.81
CA GLY A 152 -22.52 3.34 -4.64
C GLY A 152 -21.80 2.95 -5.95
N ASP A 153 -20.47 2.92 -5.88
CA ASP A 153 -19.65 2.39 -6.98
C ASP A 153 -19.40 0.89 -6.78
N THR A 154 -19.24 0.16 -7.86
CA THR A 154 -19.00 -1.29 -7.80
C THR A 154 -17.52 -1.62 -7.68
N ASN A 155 -17.21 -2.77 -7.04
CA ASN A 155 -15.85 -3.31 -6.93
C ASN A 155 -14.83 -2.29 -6.40
N VAL A 156 -15.21 -1.51 -5.39
CA VAL A 156 -14.35 -0.42 -4.91
C VAL A 156 -13.02 -0.94 -4.34
N GLY A 157 -12.98 -2.15 -3.75
CA GLY A 157 -11.73 -2.78 -3.30
C GLY A 157 -10.76 -3.07 -4.46
N MET A 158 -11.28 -3.47 -5.63
CA MET A 158 -10.48 -3.62 -6.85
C MET A 158 -9.98 -2.27 -7.38
N ARG A 159 -10.84 -1.25 -7.32
CA ARG A 159 -10.49 0.13 -7.70
C ARG A 159 -9.43 0.72 -6.77
N ASP A 160 -9.42 0.33 -5.49
CA ASP A 160 -8.38 0.70 -4.53
C ASP A 160 -7.01 0.17 -4.96
N VAL A 161 -6.93 -1.11 -5.36
CA VAL A 161 -5.69 -1.70 -5.89
C VAL A 161 -5.23 -0.97 -7.15
N LEU A 162 -6.15 -0.67 -8.07
CA LEU A 162 -5.83 0.10 -9.28
C LEU A 162 -5.31 1.51 -8.94
N ALA A 163 -5.93 2.19 -7.96
CA ALA A 163 -5.47 3.49 -7.50
C ALA A 163 -4.06 3.42 -6.88
N ALA A 164 -3.78 2.39 -6.07
CA ALA A 164 -2.46 2.17 -5.51
C ALA A 164 -1.41 1.91 -6.61
N LEU A 165 -1.72 1.14 -7.64
CA LEU A 165 -0.82 0.91 -8.77
C LEU A 165 -0.54 2.20 -9.57
N ARG A 166 -1.56 3.04 -9.77
CA ARG A 166 -1.38 4.38 -10.37
C ARG A 166 -0.50 5.26 -9.49
N TRP A 167 -0.74 5.23 -8.18
CA TRP A 167 0.11 5.96 -7.22
C TRP A 167 1.57 5.49 -7.31
N VAL A 168 1.84 4.18 -7.40
CA VAL A 168 3.19 3.62 -7.60
C VAL A 168 3.82 4.16 -8.88
N ARG A 169 3.12 4.12 -10.01
CA ARG A 169 3.61 4.69 -11.28
C ARG A 169 4.02 6.15 -11.13
N ASP A 170 3.21 6.95 -10.45
CA ASP A 170 3.38 8.39 -10.38
C ASP A 170 4.40 8.84 -9.32
N ASN A 171 4.73 7.99 -8.33
CA ASN A 171 5.50 8.40 -7.15
C ASN A 171 6.73 7.54 -6.83
N ILE A 172 6.84 6.32 -7.36
CA ILE A 172 7.86 5.37 -6.89
C ILE A 172 9.29 5.83 -7.19
N ALA A 173 9.49 6.72 -8.15
CA ALA A 173 10.79 7.32 -8.45
C ALA A 173 11.35 8.13 -7.26
N ALA A 174 10.48 8.75 -6.45
CA ALA A 174 10.88 9.46 -5.23
C ALA A 174 11.48 8.52 -4.17
N PHE A 175 11.18 7.23 -4.25
CA PHE A 175 11.69 6.16 -3.38
C PHE A 175 12.83 5.37 -4.04
N GLY A 176 13.31 5.81 -5.21
CA GLY A 176 14.37 5.19 -5.98
C GLY A 176 13.93 4.07 -6.93
N GLY A 177 12.62 3.85 -7.10
CA GLY A 177 12.08 2.85 -8.03
C GLY A 177 11.98 3.37 -9.47
N ASP A 178 11.89 2.42 -10.40
CA ASP A 178 11.65 2.70 -11.82
C ASP A 178 10.17 2.38 -12.13
N PRO A 179 9.33 3.36 -12.49
CA PRO A 179 7.93 3.14 -12.81
C PRO A 179 7.71 2.27 -14.06
N GLU A 180 8.71 2.15 -14.94
CA GLU A 180 8.64 1.30 -16.13
C GLU A 180 9.06 -0.16 -15.85
N ARG A 181 9.54 -0.45 -14.64
CA ARG A 181 10.02 -1.78 -14.23
C ARG A 181 9.25 -2.31 -13.01
N VAL A 182 7.93 -2.29 -13.08
CA VAL A 182 7.03 -2.71 -12.00
C VAL A 182 6.53 -4.14 -12.24
N THR A 183 6.79 -5.02 -11.29
CA THR A 183 6.21 -6.36 -11.23
C THR A 183 5.15 -6.40 -10.15
N VAL A 184 3.93 -6.75 -10.50
CA VAL A 184 2.84 -6.98 -9.54
C VAL A 184 2.72 -8.47 -9.26
N PHE A 185 2.54 -8.83 -7.98
CA PHE A 185 2.35 -10.21 -7.57
C PHE A 185 1.40 -10.28 -6.37
N GLY A 186 0.75 -11.40 -6.20
CA GLY A 186 -0.24 -11.56 -5.15
C GLY A 186 -0.57 -13.02 -4.88
N GLU A 187 -1.25 -13.27 -3.81
CA GLU A 187 -1.67 -14.62 -3.40
C GLU A 187 -3.20 -14.65 -3.31
N SER A 188 -3.82 -15.79 -3.71
CA SER A 188 -5.26 -16.04 -3.55
C SER A 188 -6.12 -14.89 -4.10
N ALA A 189 -6.92 -14.23 -3.25
CA ALA A 189 -7.75 -13.09 -3.65
C ALA A 189 -6.93 -11.94 -4.27
N GLY A 190 -5.71 -11.69 -3.78
CA GLY A 190 -4.81 -10.69 -4.37
C GLY A 190 -4.43 -11.04 -5.80
N ALA A 191 -4.09 -12.29 -6.07
CA ALA A 191 -3.84 -12.78 -7.42
C ALA A 191 -5.11 -12.69 -8.29
N GLY A 192 -6.29 -12.99 -7.72
CA GLY A 192 -7.58 -12.85 -8.38
C GLY A 192 -7.87 -11.39 -8.80
N ILE A 193 -7.58 -10.41 -7.94
CA ILE A 193 -7.67 -8.99 -8.30
C ILE A 193 -6.75 -8.67 -9.47
N LEU A 194 -5.47 -9.04 -9.37
CA LEU A 194 -4.48 -8.71 -10.41
C LEU A 194 -4.86 -9.31 -11.77
N THR A 195 -5.31 -10.57 -11.81
CA THR A 195 -5.76 -11.20 -13.07
C THR A 195 -7.02 -10.53 -13.61
N SER A 196 -7.93 -10.09 -12.75
CA SER A 196 -9.14 -9.37 -13.18
C SER A 196 -8.80 -7.98 -13.74
N LEU A 197 -7.77 -7.30 -13.22
CA LEU A 197 -7.32 -6.01 -13.74
C LEU A 197 -6.78 -6.09 -15.18
N LEU A 198 -6.32 -7.25 -15.64
CA LEU A 198 -5.91 -7.44 -17.04
C LEU A 198 -7.09 -7.31 -18.03
N ALA A 199 -8.33 -7.44 -17.55
CA ALA A 199 -9.54 -7.27 -18.36
C ALA A 199 -10.12 -5.84 -18.30
N VAL A 200 -9.52 -4.96 -17.52
CA VAL A 200 -9.96 -3.55 -17.44
C VAL A 200 -9.30 -2.78 -18.58
N PRO A 201 -10.10 -2.06 -19.42
CA PRO A 201 -9.58 -1.29 -20.53
C PRO A 201 -8.75 -0.06 -20.10
#